data_0802dd7ecbdab1afb13d91da340b29f4
#
_entry.id   0802dd7ecbdab1afb13d91da340b29f4
#
_cell.length_a   1.000
_cell.length_b   1.000
_cell.length_c   1.000
_cell.angle_alpha   90.00
_cell.angle_beta   90.00
_cell.angle_gamma   90.00
#
_symmetry.space_group_name_H-M   'P 1'
#
loop_
_entity.id
_entity.type
_entity.pdbx_description
1 polymer ?
#
loop_
_entity_poly.entity_id
_entity_poly.type
_entity_poly.pdbx_seq_one_letter_code
_entity_poly.pdbx_strand_id
1 'polypeptide(L)'
;MSMTIRPVGAGASVRLAGTATTSSAFNVQSTVMRLVAKGASAHVAIGTEPIATNASFFILGGEEEQIALTKGSQAVVGITTGTTTIIEAPEGTQMPFIVGDFVTLDTANDSNYTSKINHVKITDVNNNMPYGASGFAKSRITVAADTSGIITAYNSNSGGSVMTSHKX
;
A
#
# COMPACT_ATOMS: atom_id res chain seq x y z
N MET A 1 7.58 27.24 7.87
CA MET A 1 6.49 27.73 6.99
C MET A 1 5.21 26.96 7.31
N SER A 2 4.18 27.68 7.71
CA SER A 2 2.90 27.05 8.05
C SER A 2 2.12 26.79 6.77
N MET A 3 1.78 25.52 6.52
CA MET A 3 1.01 25.16 5.34
C MET A 3 -0.49 25.24 5.68
N THR A 4 -1.20 26.14 5.01
CA THR A 4 -2.63 26.26 5.20
C THR A 4 -3.35 25.17 4.43
N ILE A 5 -4.06 24.30 5.15
CA ILE A 5 -4.82 23.22 4.54
C ILE A 5 -6.29 23.63 4.47
N ARG A 6 -6.83 23.66 3.27
CA ARG A 6 -8.24 23.95 3.07
C ARG A 6 -9.05 22.66 3.26
N PRO A 7 -10.04 22.65 4.15
CA PRO A 7 -10.87 21.46 4.31
C PRO A 7 -11.66 21.16 3.04
N VAL A 8 -11.73 19.87 2.72
CA VAL A 8 -12.48 19.37 1.56
C VAL A 8 -13.47 18.33 2.08
N GLY A 9 -14.74 18.70 2.12
CA GLY A 9 -15.80 17.82 2.59
C GLY A 9 -15.94 17.76 4.11
N ALA A 10 -16.91 17.01 4.55
CA ALA A 10 -17.19 16.82 5.97
C ALA A 10 -16.27 15.78 6.57
N GLY A 11 -15.87 16.01 7.80
CA GLY A 11 -15.08 15.04 8.54
C GLY A 11 -15.90 13.85 9.04
N ALA A 12 -15.24 12.77 9.36
CA ALA A 12 -15.85 11.62 10.02
C ALA A 12 -15.39 11.57 11.47
N SER A 13 -16.25 11.06 12.34
CA SER A 13 -15.94 10.90 13.75
C SER A 13 -16.16 9.44 14.14
N VAL A 14 -15.21 8.87 14.86
CA VAL A 14 -15.30 7.49 15.34
C VAL A 14 -15.13 7.50 16.87
N ARG A 15 -16.06 6.87 17.56
CA ARG A 15 -15.96 6.74 19.01
C ARG A 15 -15.02 5.57 19.33
N LEU A 16 -13.98 5.85 20.11
CA LEU A 16 -13.04 4.82 20.52
C LEU A 16 -13.68 3.90 21.57
N ALA A 17 -13.37 2.63 21.46
CA ALA A 17 -13.81 1.58 22.38
C ALA A 17 -12.62 0.68 22.70
N GLY A 18 -12.85 -0.34 23.52
CA GLY A 18 -11.80 -1.29 23.86
C GLY A 18 -11.41 -2.21 22.71
N THR A 19 -12.16 -2.18 21.63
CA THR A 19 -11.85 -2.96 20.43
C THR A 19 -11.71 -2.00 19.25
N ALA A 20 -11.00 -2.46 18.21
CA ALA A 20 -10.81 -1.64 17.00
C ALA A 20 -12.17 -1.32 16.38
N THR A 21 -12.34 -0.06 15.99
CA THR A 21 -13.57 0.44 15.36
C THR A 21 -13.19 1.09 14.03
N THR A 22 -13.97 0.84 13.00
CA THR A 22 -13.72 1.35 11.66
C THR A 22 -14.71 2.45 11.32
N SER A 23 -14.23 3.53 10.71
CA SER A 23 -15.10 4.59 10.20
C SER A 23 -15.83 4.13 8.95
N SER A 24 -16.86 4.86 8.55
CA SER A 24 -17.41 4.70 7.21
C SER A 24 -16.33 5.01 6.18
N ALA A 25 -16.41 4.34 5.04
CA ALA A 25 -15.49 4.62 3.94
C ALA A 25 -15.65 6.06 3.47
N PHE A 26 -14.56 6.68 3.09
CA PHE A 26 -14.57 8.06 2.58
C PHE A 26 -13.73 8.14 1.31
N ASN A 27 -14.15 9.00 0.40
CA ASN A 27 -13.40 9.23 -0.83
C ASN A 27 -12.24 10.16 -0.55
N VAL A 28 -11.06 9.78 -1.04
CA VAL A 28 -9.86 10.60 -0.89
C VAL A 28 -9.91 11.70 -1.94
N GLN A 29 -10.14 12.93 -1.48
CA GLN A 29 -10.20 14.12 -2.35
C GLN A 29 -9.02 15.05 -2.10
N SER A 30 -8.08 14.61 -1.27
CA SER A 30 -6.92 15.41 -0.88
C SER A 30 -5.73 14.49 -0.70
N THR A 31 -4.53 15.06 -0.80
CA THR A 31 -3.30 14.30 -0.54
C THR A 31 -2.94 14.27 0.95
N VAL A 32 -3.70 14.97 1.79
CA VAL A 32 -3.42 15.06 3.22
C VAL A 32 -4.71 14.81 4.01
N MET A 33 -4.60 14.01 5.07
CA MET A 33 -5.67 13.79 6.03
C MET A 33 -5.25 14.36 7.38
N ARG A 34 -6.17 15.08 8.02
CA ARG A 34 -5.98 15.58 9.38
C ARG A 34 -6.70 14.67 10.36
N LEU A 35 -5.98 14.18 11.34
CA LEU A 35 -6.52 13.32 12.38
C LEU A 35 -6.43 14.04 13.72
N VAL A 36 -7.48 13.96 14.53
CA VAL A 36 -7.51 14.55 15.86
C VAL A 36 -7.96 13.47 16.85
N ALA A 37 -7.15 13.21 17.86
CA ALA A 37 -7.52 12.30 18.96
C ALA A 37 -8.08 13.14 20.10
N LYS A 38 -9.39 13.07 20.32
CA LYS A 38 -10.05 13.89 21.35
C LYS A 38 -10.28 13.03 22.59
N GLY A 39 -9.65 13.43 23.68
CA GLY A 39 -9.86 12.84 24.99
C GLY A 39 -8.97 11.65 25.33
N ALA A 40 -8.66 10.79 24.38
CA ALA A 40 -7.85 9.61 24.63
C ALA A 40 -6.89 9.36 23.47
N SER A 41 -5.78 8.70 23.78
CA SER A 41 -4.81 8.29 22.74
C SER A 41 -5.37 7.15 21.90
N ALA A 42 -4.89 7.03 20.65
CA ALA A 42 -5.43 6.05 19.72
C ALA A 42 -4.35 5.53 18.79
N HIS A 43 -4.48 4.26 18.41
CA HIS A 43 -3.75 3.70 17.28
C HIS A 43 -4.63 3.78 16.05
N VAL A 44 -4.07 4.19 14.93
CA VAL A 44 -4.82 4.44 13.69
C VAL A 44 -4.20 3.65 12.54
N ALA A 45 -5.05 3.00 11.76
CA ALA A 45 -4.66 2.34 10.51
C ALA A 45 -5.56 2.87 9.40
N ILE A 46 -4.97 3.13 8.25
CA ILE A 46 -5.68 3.67 7.08
C ILE A 46 -5.43 2.73 5.91
N GLY A 47 -6.49 2.37 5.19
CA GLY A 47 -6.36 1.45 4.07
C GLY A 47 -7.71 0.99 3.56
N THR A 48 -7.68 -0.05 2.73
CA THR A 48 -8.90 -0.61 2.17
C THR A 48 -9.67 -1.45 3.21
N GLU A 49 -8.95 -2.20 4.03
CA GLU A 49 -9.53 -3.01 5.11
C GLU A 49 -8.66 -2.83 6.36
N PRO A 50 -8.61 -1.62 6.92
CA PRO A 50 -7.64 -1.35 7.98
C PRO A 50 -8.10 -1.94 9.32
N ILE A 51 -7.16 -2.53 10.04
CA ILE A 51 -7.35 -2.97 11.42
C ILE A 51 -6.20 -2.39 12.24
N ALA A 52 -6.53 -1.49 13.15
CA ALA A 52 -5.52 -0.86 13.98
C ALA A 52 -5.03 -1.85 15.06
N THR A 53 -3.73 -1.89 15.27
CA THR A 53 -3.08 -2.69 16.30
C THR A 53 -2.15 -1.79 17.10
N ASN A 54 -1.50 -2.35 18.14
CA ASN A 54 -0.53 -1.58 18.92
C ASN A 54 0.75 -1.26 18.15
N ALA A 55 0.91 -1.78 16.95
CA ALA A 55 2.02 -1.43 16.05
C ALA A 55 1.61 -0.38 15.01
N SER A 56 0.32 0.04 14.99
CA SER A 56 -0.16 1.05 14.06
C SER A 56 0.24 2.45 14.52
N PHE A 57 0.09 3.42 13.62
CA PHE A 57 0.41 4.82 13.90
C PHE A 57 -0.31 5.29 15.18
N PHE A 58 0.43 5.96 16.06
CA PHE A 58 -0.07 6.33 17.39
C PHE A 58 -0.25 7.84 17.49
N ILE A 59 -1.41 8.26 17.99
CA ILE A 59 -1.74 9.67 18.24
C ILE A 59 -2.07 9.83 19.71
N LEU A 60 -1.40 10.79 20.38
CA LEU A 60 -1.69 11.10 21.76
C LEU A 60 -3.03 11.81 21.91
N GLY A 61 -3.71 11.55 23.02
CA GLY A 61 -4.97 12.24 23.32
C GLY A 61 -4.77 13.74 23.40
N GLY A 62 -5.62 14.48 22.72
CA GLY A 62 -5.52 15.93 22.62
C GLY A 62 -4.64 16.42 21.49
N GLU A 63 -3.96 15.52 20.80
CA GLU A 63 -3.05 15.89 19.71
C GLU A 63 -3.73 15.80 18.36
N GLU A 64 -3.12 16.48 17.40
CA GLU A 64 -3.54 16.51 16.02
C GLU A 64 -2.34 16.12 15.14
N GLU A 65 -2.61 15.27 14.15
CA GLU A 65 -1.58 14.83 13.20
C GLU A 65 -2.07 14.97 11.78
N GLN A 66 -1.17 15.31 10.89
CA GLN A 66 -1.45 15.36 9.46
C GLN A 66 -0.70 14.24 8.77
N ILE A 67 -1.42 13.43 8.02
CA ILE A 67 -0.88 12.25 7.35
C ILE A 67 -1.02 12.44 5.85
N ALA A 68 0.09 12.24 5.12
CA ALA A 68 0.05 12.25 3.66
C ALA A 68 -0.63 10.97 3.16
N LEU A 69 -1.54 11.12 2.21
CA LEU A 69 -2.27 10.01 1.59
C LEU A 69 -1.72 9.71 0.19
N THR A 70 -0.42 9.87 0.01
CA THR A 70 0.24 9.63 -1.27
C THR A 70 0.23 8.14 -1.58
N LYS A 71 -0.17 7.79 -2.79
CA LYS A 71 -0.14 6.39 -3.23
C LYS A 71 1.30 5.98 -3.48
N GLY A 72 1.66 4.79 -2.99
CA GLY A 72 2.94 4.20 -3.31
C GLY A 72 2.97 3.75 -4.76
N SER A 73 4.14 3.84 -5.39
CA SER A 73 4.34 3.37 -6.76
C SER A 73 5.76 2.86 -6.90
N GLN A 74 5.93 1.71 -7.56
CA GLN A 74 7.25 1.11 -7.72
C GLN A 74 7.34 0.39 -9.07
N ALA A 75 8.40 0.71 -9.83
CA ALA A 75 8.68 -0.02 -11.08
C ALA A 75 8.95 -1.49 -10.79
N VAL A 76 8.55 -2.36 -11.71
CA VAL A 76 8.64 -3.82 -11.58
C VAL A 76 9.70 -4.33 -12.54
N VAL A 77 10.65 -5.12 -12.03
CA VAL A 77 11.67 -5.75 -12.87
C VAL A 77 11.48 -7.25 -12.99
N GLY A 78 10.64 -7.87 -12.19
CA GLY A 78 10.40 -9.28 -12.27
C GLY A 78 9.10 -9.69 -11.62
N ILE A 79 8.44 -10.69 -12.18
CA ILE A 79 7.26 -11.31 -11.60
C ILE A 79 7.45 -12.80 -11.64
N THR A 80 7.35 -13.46 -10.48
CA THR A 80 7.35 -14.92 -10.38
C THR A 80 5.91 -15.38 -10.23
N THR A 81 5.45 -16.15 -11.20
CA THR A 81 4.07 -16.65 -11.23
C THR A 81 3.89 -17.79 -10.23
N GLY A 82 2.67 -17.98 -9.78
CA GLY A 82 2.31 -19.02 -8.83
C GLY A 82 0.91 -18.81 -8.31
N THR A 83 0.50 -19.66 -7.37
CA THR A 83 -0.80 -19.49 -6.70
C THR A 83 -0.82 -18.22 -5.85
N THR A 84 0.34 -17.75 -5.40
CA THR A 84 0.58 -16.37 -4.98
C THR A 84 1.68 -15.82 -5.87
N THR A 85 1.65 -14.53 -6.12
CA THR A 85 2.55 -13.91 -7.08
C THR A 85 3.61 -13.07 -6.37
N ILE A 86 4.87 -13.19 -6.79
CA ILE A 86 5.98 -12.41 -6.25
C ILE A 86 6.35 -11.33 -7.26
N ILE A 87 6.45 -10.08 -6.80
CA ILE A 87 6.79 -8.92 -7.64
C ILE A 87 8.07 -8.31 -7.09
N GLU A 88 9.07 -8.12 -7.95
CA GLU A 88 10.40 -7.64 -7.57
C GLU A 88 10.63 -6.22 -8.06
N ALA A 89 11.24 -5.39 -7.19
CA ALA A 89 11.68 -4.04 -7.51
C ALA A 89 13.11 -4.06 -8.05
N PRO A 90 13.54 -2.99 -8.75
CA PRO A 90 14.94 -2.87 -9.16
C PRO A 90 15.89 -2.95 -7.95
N GLU A 91 17.09 -3.51 -8.19
CA GLU A 91 18.10 -3.58 -7.14
C GLU A 91 18.40 -2.21 -6.57
N GLY A 92 18.57 -2.13 -5.25
CA GLY A 92 18.87 -0.90 -4.55
C GLY A 92 17.64 -0.07 -4.18
N THR A 93 16.44 -0.50 -4.57
CA THR A 93 15.20 0.18 -4.19
C THR A 93 14.41 -0.66 -3.20
N GLN A 94 13.66 0.01 -2.34
CA GLN A 94 12.77 -0.66 -1.39
C GLN A 94 11.33 -0.52 -1.87
N MET A 95 10.53 -1.55 -1.59
CA MET A 95 9.10 -1.50 -1.89
C MET A 95 8.41 -0.49 -0.95
N PRO A 96 7.73 0.53 -1.49
CA PRO A 96 7.07 1.54 -0.65
C PRO A 96 5.67 1.10 -0.21
N PHE A 97 5.55 -0.15 0.22
CA PHE A 97 4.27 -0.76 0.59
C PHE A 97 4.38 -1.45 1.94
N ILE A 98 3.23 -1.69 2.55
CA ILE A 98 3.15 -2.48 3.77
C ILE A 98 2.19 -3.66 3.54
N VAL A 99 2.34 -4.70 4.36
CA VAL A 99 1.43 -5.84 4.33
C VAL A 99 0.01 -5.34 4.62
N GLY A 100 -0.94 -5.79 3.80
CA GLY A 100 -2.33 -5.36 3.90
C GLY A 100 -2.72 -4.30 2.88
N ASP A 101 -1.74 -3.62 2.25
CA ASP A 101 -2.04 -2.72 1.13
C ASP A 101 -2.60 -3.52 -0.05
N PHE A 102 -3.41 -2.86 -0.87
CA PHE A 102 -3.87 -3.40 -2.15
C PHE A 102 -3.13 -2.68 -3.27
N VAL A 103 -2.71 -3.44 -4.28
CA VAL A 103 -1.94 -2.88 -5.40
C VAL A 103 -2.52 -3.35 -6.74
N THR A 104 -2.21 -2.55 -7.77
CA THR A 104 -2.58 -2.82 -9.16
C THR A 104 -1.34 -2.64 -10.03
N LEU A 105 -1.13 -3.59 -10.94
CA LEU A 105 -0.07 -3.50 -11.96
C LEU A 105 -0.64 -2.77 -13.18
N ASP A 106 0.04 -1.71 -13.64
CA ASP A 106 -0.49 -0.86 -14.70
C ASP A 106 -0.23 -1.39 -16.10
N THR A 107 0.93 -2.00 -16.34
CA THR A 107 1.33 -2.43 -17.68
C THR A 107 2.17 -3.70 -17.58
N ALA A 108 2.02 -4.58 -18.59
CA ALA A 108 2.85 -5.78 -18.71
C ALA A 108 2.88 -6.21 -20.18
N ASN A 109 3.85 -7.08 -20.49
CA ASN A 109 3.97 -7.66 -21.83
C ASN A 109 2.83 -8.62 -22.18
N ASP A 110 2.10 -9.08 -21.18
CA ASP A 110 0.94 -9.97 -21.35
C ASP A 110 -0.18 -9.42 -20.47
N SER A 111 -1.34 -9.16 -21.05
CA SER A 111 -2.46 -8.54 -20.36
C SER A 111 -3.03 -9.42 -19.23
N ASN A 112 -2.71 -10.71 -19.23
CA ASN A 112 -3.11 -11.59 -18.13
C ASN A 112 -2.46 -11.16 -16.81
N TYR A 113 -1.25 -10.59 -16.84
CA TYR A 113 -0.62 -10.06 -15.62
C TYR A 113 -1.43 -8.89 -15.04
N THR A 114 -1.78 -7.93 -15.89
CA THR A 114 -2.52 -6.74 -15.42
C THR A 114 -3.93 -7.10 -14.99
N SER A 115 -4.56 -8.09 -15.62
CA SER A 115 -5.91 -8.51 -15.21
C SER A 115 -5.89 -9.27 -13.89
N LYS A 116 -4.85 -10.06 -13.62
CA LYS A 116 -4.74 -10.83 -12.39
C LYS A 116 -4.22 -10.00 -11.22
N ILE A 117 -3.32 -9.03 -11.49
CA ILE A 117 -2.75 -8.16 -10.45
C ILE A 117 -3.50 -6.84 -10.49
N ASN A 118 -4.78 -6.92 -10.15
CA ASN A 118 -5.69 -5.77 -10.17
C ASN A 118 -6.41 -5.71 -8.83
N HIS A 119 -6.02 -4.74 -8.00
CA HIS A 119 -6.55 -4.54 -6.64
C HIS A 119 -6.40 -5.81 -5.82
N VAL A 120 -5.15 -6.29 -5.69
CA VAL A 120 -4.83 -7.51 -4.96
C VAL A 120 -4.07 -7.16 -3.68
N LYS A 121 -4.30 -7.97 -2.64
CA LYS A 121 -3.76 -7.69 -1.31
C LYS A 121 -2.29 -8.14 -1.22
N ILE A 122 -1.45 -7.31 -0.61
CA ILE A 122 -0.07 -7.65 -0.29
C ILE A 122 -0.08 -8.50 0.98
N THR A 123 0.51 -9.69 0.89
CA THR A 123 0.59 -10.61 2.03
C THR A 123 1.97 -10.67 2.66
N ASP A 124 3.01 -10.21 1.94
CA ASP A 124 4.37 -10.16 2.47
C ASP A 124 5.16 -9.05 1.79
N VAL A 125 6.05 -8.40 2.54
CA VAL A 125 7.00 -7.40 2.02
C VAL A 125 8.38 -7.78 2.54
N ASN A 126 9.35 -7.96 1.65
CA ASN A 126 10.72 -8.30 2.02
C ASN A 126 11.68 -7.33 1.32
N ASN A 127 12.28 -6.44 2.10
CA ASN A 127 13.25 -5.45 1.62
C ASN A 127 14.69 -5.87 1.91
N ASN A 128 14.90 -7.09 2.38
CA ASN A 128 16.23 -7.59 2.76
C ASN A 128 16.62 -8.85 1.97
N MET A 129 16.26 -8.91 0.70
CA MET A 129 16.67 -10.01 -0.16
C MET A 129 18.17 -9.99 -0.38
N PRO A 130 18.80 -11.14 -0.65
CA PRO A 130 20.21 -11.17 -1.00
C PRO A 130 20.54 -10.24 -2.16
N TYR A 131 21.79 -9.80 -2.22
CA TYR A 131 22.23 -8.87 -3.25
C TYR A 131 22.05 -9.47 -4.64
N GLY A 132 21.70 -8.63 -5.58
CA GLY A 132 21.65 -9.00 -6.98
C GLY A 132 23.02 -8.88 -7.67
N ALA A 133 23.00 -8.98 -8.99
CA ALA A 133 24.24 -8.96 -9.78
C ALA A 133 24.99 -7.64 -9.67
N SER A 134 24.30 -6.52 -9.41
CA SER A 134 24.92 -5.21 -9.27
C SER A 134 25.48 -4.96 -7.86
N GLY A 135 25.28 -5.89 -6.93
CA GLY A 135 25.78 -5.74 -5.55
C GLY A 135 24.86 -4.97 -4.62
N PHE A 136 23.67 -4.65 -5.04
CA PHE A 136 22.70 -3.93 -4.21
C PHE A 136 21.61 -4.88 -3.72
N ALA A 137 21.03 -4.57 -2.58
CA ALA A 137 19.98 -5.39 -1.98
C ALA A 137 18.74 -5.38 -2.88
N LYS A 138 18.06 -6.52 -2.91
CA LYS A 138 16.81 -6.70 -3.66
C LYS A 138 15.62 -6.55 -2.71
N SER A 139 14.46 -6.18 -3.27
CA SER A 139 13.22 -6.14 -2.52
C SER A 139 12.09 -6.73 -3.35
N ARG A 140 11.09 -7.29 -2.65
CA ARG A 140 9.94 -7.91 -3.31
C ARG A 140 8.71 -7.82 -2.43
N ILE A 141 7.55 -7.94 -3.07
CA ILE A 141 6.28 -8.15 -2.38
C ILE A 141 5.66 -9.46 -2.87
N THR A 142 4.85 -10.05 -2.02
CA THR A 142 4.00 -11.19 -2.39
C THR A 142 2.55 -10.70 -2.35
N VAL A 143 1.79 -10.99 -3.41
CA VAL A 143 0.40 -10.58 -3.50
C VAL A 143 -0.51 -11.80 -3.65
N ALA A 144 -1.74 -11.65 -3.17
CA ALA A 144 -2.76 -12.69 -3.22
C ALA A 144 -3.42 -12.72 -4.60
N ALA A 145 -2.63 -13.10 -5.60
CA ALA A 145 -3.09 -13.20 -6.99
C ALA A 145 -2.57 -14.51 -7.57
N ASP A 146 -3.45 -15.30 -8.15
CA ASP A 146 -3.07 -16.57 -8.77
C ASP A 146 -2.72 -16.33 -10.23
N THR A 147 -1.42 -16.31 -10.51
CA THR A 147 -0.88 -16.16 -11.86
C THR A 147 -0.31 -17.48 -12.41
N SER A 148 -0.59 -18.61 -11.75
CA SER A 148 0.00 -19.91 -12.13
C SER A 148 -0.37 -20.33 -13.55
N GLY A 149 -1.50 -19.83 -14.08
CA GLY A 149 -1.92 -20.13 -15.45
C GLY A 149 -1.24 -19.28 -16.52
N ILE A 150 -0.40 -18.30 -16.15
CA ILE A 150 0.26 -17.43 -17.14
C ILE A 150 1.54 -18.13 -17.60
N ILE A 151 1.60 -18.47 -18.87
CA ILE A 151 2.76 -19.19 -19.42
C ILE A 151 3.80 -18.25 -20.03
N THR A 152 3.43 -17.02 -20.35
CA THR A 152 4.34 -16.01 -20.90
C THR A 152 5.19 -15.42 -19.78
N ALA A 153 6.52 -15.49 -19.90
CA ALA A 153 7.41 -14.92 -18.90
C ALA A 153 7.25 -13.38 -18.86
N TYR A 154 7.31 -12.81 -17.66
CA TYR A 154 7.24 -11.35 -17.51
C TYR A 154 8.49 -10.72 -18.11
N ASN A 155 8.30 -9.63 -18.85
CA ASN A 155 9.38 -8.89 -19.49
C ASN A 155 9.44 -7.49 -18.87
N SER A 156 10.55 -7.18 -18.19
CA SER A 156 10.72 -5.89 -17.52
C SER A 156 10.76 -4.71 -18.49
N ASN A 157 11.06 -4.97 -19.77
CA ASN A 157 11.07 -3.91 -20.79
C ASN A 157 9.66 -3.40 -21.09
N SER A 158 8.62 -4.03 -20.56
CA SER A 158 7.25 -3.55 -20.72
C SER A 158 6.99 -2.24 -19.94
N GLY A 159 7.89 -1.88 -19.01
CA GLY A 159 7.78 -0.62 -18.27
C GLY A 159 6.74 -0.64 -17.15
N GLY A 160 6.35 -1.80 -16.67
CA GLY A 160 5.30 -1.91 -15.67
C GLY A 160 5.66 -1.37 -14.30
N SER A 161 4.67 -0.85 -13.61
CA SER A 161 4.77 -0.40 -12.22
C SER A 161 3.58 -0.92 -11.43
N VAL A 162 3.81 -1.25 -10.15
CA VAL A 162 2.72 -1.53 -9.22
C VAL A 162 2.44 -0.29 -8.40
N MET A 163 1.16 0.00 -8.20
CA MET A 163 0.72 1.20 -7.49
C MET A 163 -0.33 0.82 -6.45
N THR A 164 -0.28 1.51 -5.31
CA THR A 164 -1.32 1.35 -4.29
C THR A 164 -2.68 1.66 -4.91
N SER A 165 -3.66 0.79 -4.72
CA SER A 165 -5.01 0.98 -5.22
C SER A 165 -5.99 0.98 -4.06
N HIS A 166 -6.98 1.88 -4.10
CA HIS A 166 -8.04 1.97 -3.10
C HIS A 166 -9.37 1.84 -3.84
N LYS A 167 -10.24 0.97 -3.29
CA LYS A 167 -11.61 0.94 -3.79
C LYS A 167 -12.35 2.16 -3.33
N UNK A 168 -12.74 2.71 -4.29
CA UNK A 168 -13.53 3.84 -4.01
C UNK A 168 -14.53 3.60 -3.39
#